data_8632d72d66abda24dbc51287dec709ab
#
_entry.id   8632d72d66abda24dbc51287dec709ab
#
_cell.length_a   1.000
_cell.length_b   1.000
_cell.length_c   1.000
_cell.angle_alpha   90.00
_cell.angle_beta   90.00
_cell.angle_gamma   90.00
#
_symmetry.space_group_name_H-M   'P 1'
#
loop_
_entity.id
_entity.type
_entity.pdbx_description
1 polymer ?
#
loop_
_entity_poly.entity_id
_entity_poly.type
_entity_poly.pdbx_seq_one_letter_code
_entity_poly.pdbx_strand_id
1 'polypeptide(L)' 'MATSWQSTTLVQCISVHPWLNYPGADESGGCHDLTLGKIYEMLGAEGRGSFYRIIDDSGEDYLYPISHFKAL' A
#
# COMPACT_ATOMS: atom_id res chain seq x y z
N MET A 1 -12.12 -21.68 -17.89
CA MET A 1 -11.79 -21.16 -17.42
C MET A 1 -11.34 -20.52 -17.04
N ALA A 2 -11.31 -20.43 -17.03
CA ALA A 2 -10.68 -19.83 -16.51
C ALA A 2 -10.55 -19.04 -16.21
N THR A 3 -10.42 -18.63 -15.86
CA THR A 3 -10.11 -17.92 -15.39
C THR A 3 -9.73 -17.07 -15.01
N SER A 4 -9.66 -16.74 -14.98
CA SER A 4 -9.28 -15.82 -14.64
C SER A 4 -8.72 -15.25 -14.27
N TRP A 5 -8.50 -14.96 -14.38
CA TRP A 5 -8.02 -14.42 -13.84
C TRP A 5 -7.95 -13.38 -13.48
N GLN A 6 -7.72 -13.33 -12.84
CA GLN A 6 -7.55 -12.18 -12.15
C GLN A 6 -6.15 -11.90 -12.03
N SER A 7 -5.62 -10.97 -12.79
CA SER A 7 -4.26 -10.54 -12.60
C SER A 7 -4.22 -9.70 -11.37
N THR A 8 -3.52 -10.19 -10.38
CA THR A 8 -3.18 -9.42 -9.21
C THR A 8 -2.09 -8.44 -9.61
N THR A 9 -2.28 -7.17 -9.29
CA THR A 9 -1.26 -6.17 -9.50
C THR A 9 -0.32 -6.17 -8.30
N LEU A 10 0.97 -6.28 -8.57
CA LEU A 10 1.99 -6.29 -7.51
C LEU A 10 2.75 -4.97 -7.55
N VAL A 11 3.07 -4.46 -6.37
CA VAL A 11 3.86 -3.23 -6.21
C VAL A 11 4.91 -3.47 -5.14
N GLN A 12 5.99 -2.72 -5.21
CA GLN A 12 7.07 -2.83 -4.22
C GLN A 12 7.08 -1.58 -3.35
N CYS A 13 7.20 -1.80 -2.06
CA CYS A 13 7.31 -0.69 -1.11
C CYS A 13 8.69 -0.04 -1.24
N ILE A 14 8.71 1.23 -1.62
CA ILE A 14 9.95 1.98 -1.81
C ILE A 14 10.12 3.07 -0.78
N SER A 15 9.16 3.26 0.10
CA SER A 15 9.25 4.26 1.15
C SER A 15 8.34 3.88 2.30
N VAL A 16 8.83 4.09 3.51
CA VAL A 16 8.01 3.96 4.72
C VAL A 16 8.01 5.28 5.48
N HIS A 17 8.13 6.38 4.76
CA HIS A 17 8.04 7.70 5.36
C HIS A 17 6.67 7.90 6.00
N PRO A 18 6.62 8.45 7.22
CA PRO A 18 5.35 8.79 7.84
C PRO A 18 4.57 9.76 6.94
N TRP A 19 3.30 9.45 6.72
CA TRP A 19 2.46 10.28 5.87
C TRP A 19 1.21 10.76 6.58
N LEU A 20 0.91 10.19 7.75
CA LEU A 20 -0.17 10.68 8.60
C LEU A 20 0.43 11.67 9.59
N ASN A 21 -0.17 12.85 9.67
CA ASN A 21 0.35 13.90 10.51
C ASN A 21 -0.82 14.61 11.19
N TYR A 22 -1.31 14.00 12.26
CA TYR A 22 -2.42 14.56 13.02
C TYR A 22 -2.20 14.22 14.50
N PRO A 23 -2.84 14.97 15.43
CA PRO A 23 -2.71 14.65 16.85
C PRO A 23 -3.19 13.22 17.10
N GLY A 24 -2.35 12.43 17.78
CA GLY A 24 -2.64 11.04 18.07
C GLY A 24 -2.08 10.04 17.06
N ALA A 25 -1.49 10.51 15.96
CA ALA A 25 -0.80 9.61 15.03
C ALA A 25 0.43 9.04 15.73
N ASP A 26 0.75 7.77 15.47
CA ASP A 26 1.95 7.16 16.02
C ASP A 26 3.18 7.62 15.25
N GLU A 27 4.37 7.17 15.71
CA GLU A 27 5.62 7.61 15.11
C GLU A 27 5.81 7.09 13.68
N SER A 28 5.12 6.00 13.33
CA SER A 28 5.24 5.44 11.99
C SER A 28 4.46 6.26 10.97
N GLY A 29 3.55 7.13 11.43
CA GLY A 29 2.72 7.92 10.53
C GLY A 29 1.86 7.06 9.61
N GLY A 30 1.45 5.89 10.07
CA GLY A 30 0.60 4.99 9.32
C GLY A 30 1.34 3.91 8.56
N CYS A 31 2.66 3.82 8.72
CA CYS A 31 3.48 2.88 7.95
C CYS A 31 4.00 1.70 8.76
N HIS A 32 3.48 1.47 9.97
CA HIS A 32 4.01 0.39 10.82
C HIS A 32 3.75 -1.01 10.25
N ASP A 33 2.81 -1.14 9.34
CA ASP A 33 2.52 -2.43 8.70
C ASP A 33 3.10 -2.52 7.29
N LEU A 34 4.11 -1.71 6.98
CA LEU A 34 4.84 -1.78 5.72
C LEU A 34 6.30 -2.11 5.98
N THR A 35 6.86 -2.93 5.10
CA THR A 35 8.29 -3.28 5.14
C THR A 35 8.94 -2.76 3.87
N LEU A 36 9.97 -1.94 4.02
CA LEU A 36 10.69 -1.38 2.88
C LEU A 36 11.25 -2.51 2.02
N GLY A 37 11.04 -2.41 0.72
CA GLY A 37 11.54 -3.39 -0.23
C GLY A 37 10.64 -4.60 -0.44
N LYS A 38 9.62 -4.77 0.39
CA LYS A 38 8.72 -5.91 0.26
C LYS A 38 7.71 -5.68 -0.85
N ILE A 39 7.26 -6.77 -1.47
CA ILE A 39 6.27 -6.73 -2.53
C ILE A 39 4.90 -6.99 -1.92
N TYR A 40 3.94 -6.16 -2.31
CA TYR A 40 2.57 -6.23 -1.80
C TYR A 40 1.58 -6.35 -2.94
N GLU A 41 0.41 -6.88 -2.62
CA GLU A 41 -0.70 -6.95 -3.53
C GLU A 41 -1.47 -5.64 -3.49
N MET A 42 -1.70 -5.04 -4.66
CA MET A 42 -2.45 -3.80 -4.78
C MET A 42 -3.81 -4.11 -5.37
N LEU A 43 -4.86 -3.79 -4.62
CA LEU A 43 -6.23 -4.11 -5.01
C LEU A 43 -6.84 -3.07 -5.93
N GLY A 44 -6.36 -1.85 -5.88
CA GLY A 44 -6.89 -0.78 -6.71
C GLY A 44 -6.33 0.56 -6.30
N ALA A 45 -6.76 1.61 -6.99
CA ALA A 45 -6.37 2.98 -6.69
C ALA A 45 -7.61 3.78 -6.33
N GLU A 46 -7.47 4.69 -5.39
CA GLU A 46 -8.55 5.55 -4.93
C GLU A 46 -8.07 6.99 -4.84
N GLY A 47 -8.99 7.92 -4.58
CA GLY A 47 -8.63 9.31 -4.45
C GLY A 47 -8.05 9.87 -5.74
N ARG A 48 -8.63 9.50 -6.89
CA ARG A 48 -8.17 9.92 -8.21
C ARG A 48 -6.74 9.46 -8.48
N GLY A 49 -6.40 8.27 -7.97
CA GLY A 49 -5.08 7.71 -8.18
C GLY A 49 -4.03 8.19 -7.20
N SER A 50 -4.42 8.93 -6.16
CA SER A 50 -3.48 9.41 -5.15
C SER A 50 -3.09 8.32 -4.15
N PHE A 51 -3.93 7.31 -4.00
CA PHE A 51 -3.72 6.25 -3.02
C PHE A 51 -3.88 4.89 -3.65
N TYR A 52 -3.10 3.93 -3.18
CA TYR A 52 -3.29 2.52 -3.51
C TYR A 52 -3.93 1.82 -2.33
N ARG A 53 -4.84 0.90 -2.61
CA ARG A 53 -5.38 0.00 -1.59
C ARG A 53 -4.48 -1.23 -1.57
N ILE A 54 -3.76 -1.40 -0.48
CA ILE A 54 -2.70 -2.39 -0.34
C ILE A 54 -3.06 -3.37 0.77
N ILE A 55 -2.87 -4.67 0.52
CA ILE A 55 -2.91 -5.65 1.60
C ILE A 55 -1.55 -5.59 2.28
N ASP A 56 -1.50 -5.04 3.48
CA ASP A 56 -0.24 -4.79 4.17
C ASP A 56 0.17 -5.97 5.06
N ASP A 57 1.17 -5.76 5.91
CA ASP A 57 1.70 -6.84 6.74
C ASP A 57 0.70 -7.35 7.78
N SER A 58 -0.35 -6.57 8.07
CA SER A 58 -1.41 -7.01 8.98
C SER A 58 -2.35 -8.01 8.33
N GLY A 59 -2.30 -8.14 7.00
CA GLY A 59 -3.22 -8.99 6.25
C GLY A 59 -4.53 -8.32 5.89
N GLU A 60 -4.69 -7.05 6.27
CA GLU A 60 -5.86 -6.27 5.92
C GLU A 60 -5.50 -5.22 4.89
N ASP A 61 -6.52 -4.71 4.21
CA ASP A 61 -6.28 -3.71 3.17
C ASP A 61 -6.48 -2.31 3.72
N TYR A 62 -5.52 -1.45 3.42
CA TYR A 62 -5.55 -0.04 3.81
C TYR A 62 -5.07 0.81 2.65
N LEU A 63 -5.41 2.09 2.70
CA LEU A 63 -4.96 3.05 1.69
C LEU A 63 -3.61 3.63 2.09
N TYR A 64 -2.71 3.67 1.11
CA TYR A 64 -1.38 4.24 1.27
C TYR A 64 -1.08 5.16 0.08
N PRO A 65 -0.27 6.22 0.29
CA PRO A 65 0.09 7.10 -0.83
C PRO A 65 0.82 6.32 -1.93
N ILE A 66 0.52 6.63 -3.18
CA ILE A 66 1.17 5.94 -4.29
C ILE A 66 2.68 6.17 -4.31
N SER A 67 3.15 7.28 -3.72
CA SER A 67 4.58 7.58 -3.66
C SER A 67 5.36 6.57 -2.82
N HIS A 68 4.68 5.76 -2.01
CA HIS A 68 5.34 4.73 -1.18
C HIS A 68 5.60 3.45 -1.95
N PHE A 69 5.12 3.35 -3.18
CA PHE A 69 5.20 2.12 -3.95
C PHE A 69 5.64 2.37 -5.38
N LYS A 70 6.19 1.34 -5.98
CA LYS A 70 6.52 1.38 -7.38
C LYS A 70 5.87 0.17 -8.05
N ALA A 71 5.28 0.38 -9.23
CA ALA A 71 4.67 -0.70 -9.99
C ALA A 71 5.75 -1.65 -10.49
N LEU A 72 5.44 -2.93 -10.49
CA LEU A 72 6.36 -3.94 -10.98
C LEU A 72 5.99 -4.39 -12.39
#